data_3b41ad0542723a7298b42175257a1a8c
#
_entry.id   3b41ad0542723a7298b42175257a1a8c
#
_cell.length_a   1.000
_cell.length_b   1.000
_cell.length_c   1.000
_cell.angle_alpha   90.00
_cell.angle_beta   90.00
_cell.angle_gamma   90.00
#
_symmetry.space_group_name_H-M   'P 1'
#
loop_
_entity.id
_entity.type
_entity.pdbx_description
1 polymer ?
#
loop_
_entity_poly.entity_id
_entity_poly.type
_entity_poly.pdbx_seq_one_letter_code
_entity_poly.pdbx_strand_id
1 'polypeptide(L)'
;EGEGLGAIAVTDHNVFGGAREAVEQARGRDLVVIPGEEVKTADQGEVIGLFLSEEIPRGLSFGETVDAIRAQGGIVYLPHPFDRLHAIPEPATLHRHLAQVDVFEVYNARLLFEAYNDEALRFARKYDLTMGAGSDAHVLQGVGTGAVRMRAFDGPDEFLASLRTAHVLRRPRSLLYLQSLKWAAQAKERVR
;
A
#
# COMPACT_ATOMS: atom_id res chain seq x y z
N GLU A 1 -15.23 8.47 -0.05
CA GLU A 1 -16.54 8.64 0.67
C GLU A 1 -17.59 7.63 0.15
N GLY A 2 -17.78 7.52 -1.17
CA GLY A 2 -18.83 6.65 -1.74
C GLY A 2 -18.68 5.14 -1.42
N GLU A 3 -17.49 4.67 -1.07
CA GLU A 3 -17.21 3.29 -0.65
C GLU A 3 -17.25 3.10 0.89
N GLY A 4 -17.63 4.14 1.64
CA GLY A 4 -17.70 4.12 3.10
C GLY A 4 -16.33 4.05 3.80
N LEU A 5 -15.30 4.61 3.14
CA LEU A 5 -13.96 4.72 3.70
C LEU A 5 -13.82 6.03 4.50
N GLY A 6 -13.29 5.95 5.72
CA GLY A 6 -12.90 7.11 6.53
C GLY A 6 -11.47 7.57 6.25
N ALA A 7 -10.63 6.70 5.70
CA ALA A 7 -9.27 7.02 5.28
C ALA A 7 -8.87 6.26 4.02
N ILE A 8 -7.94 6.82 3.26
CA ILE A 8 -7.32 6.19 2.08
C ILE A 8 -5.84 6.58 2.00
N ALA A 9 -4.98 5.62 1.72
CA ALA A 9 -3.60 5.88 1.32
C ALA A 9 -3.54 6.05 -0.21
N VAL A 10 -2.83 7.06 -0.68
CA VAL A 10 -2.54 7.30 -2.09
C VAL A 10 -1.05 7.09 -2.30
N THR A 11 -0.68 6.09 -3.11
CA THR A 11 0.67 5.53 -3.19
C THR A 11 1.03 5.23 -4.64
N ASP A 12 1.06 6.26 -5.48
CA ASP A 12 1.45 6.11 -6.88
C ASP A 12 2.90 5.61 -7.01
N HIS A 13 3.18 4.83 -8.07
CA HIS A 13 4.50 4.25 -8.30
C HIS A 13 5.56 5.31 -8.61
N ASN A 14 6.56 5.45 -7.73
CA ASN A 14 7.73 6.33 -7.88
C ASN A 14 7.39 7.80 -8.15
N VAL A 15 6.24 8.29 -7.67
CA VAL A 15 5.83 9.70 -7.73
C VAL A 15 4.96 10.06 -6.54
N PHE A 16 5.18 11.24 -5.98
CA PHE A 16 4.46 11.74 -4.80
C PHE A 16 3.39 12.80 -5.15
N GLY A 17 3.37 13.27 -6.40
CA GLY A 17 2.48 14.36 -6.83
C GLY A 17 1.00 14.08 -6.64
N GLY A 18 0.55 12.87 -6.99
CA GLY A 18 -0.85 12.43 -6.84
C GLY A 18 -1.31 12.39 -5.39
N ALA A 19 -0.46 11.90 -4.49
CA ALA A 19 -0.75 11.87 -3.05
C ALA A 19 -0.92 13.28 -2.48
N ARG A 20 -0.04 14.22 -2.86
CA ARG A 20 -0.14 15.63 -2.44
C ARG A 20 -1.40 16.29 -2.96
N GLU A 21 -1.76 16.08 -4.22
CA GLU A 21 -3.00 16.59 -4.80
C GLU A 21 -4.23 16.03 -4.08
N ALA A 22 -4.25 14.73 -3.79
CA ALA A 22 -5.34 14.07 -3.07
C ALA A 22 -5.54 14.66 -1.66
N VAL A 23 -4.46 14.94 -0.92
CA VAL A 23 -4.52 15.62 0.39
C VAL A 23 -5.18 17.00 0.25
N GLU A 24 -4.78 17.81 -0.74
CA GLU A 24 -5.38 19.11 -0.98
C GLU A 24 -6.88 19.02 -1.29
N GLN A 25 -7.27 18.08 -2.14
CA GLN A 25 -8.67 17.87 -2.52
C GLN A 25 -9.55 17.33 -1.38
N ALA A 26 -8.95 16.67 -0.39
CA ALA A 26 -9.66 16.14 0.78
C ALA A 26 -9.89 17.20 1.88
N ARG A 27 -9.31 18.39 1.78
CA ARG A 27 -9.47 19.45 2.78
C ARG A 27 -10.96 19.79 2.99
N GLY A 28 -11.37 19.73 4.26
CA GLY A 28 -12.77 19.99 4.66
C GLY A 28 -13.75 18.88 4.34
N ARG A 29 -13.28 17.68 4.00
CA ARG A 29 -14.10 16.47 3.82
C ARG A 29 -13.92 15.51 4.97
N ASP A 30 -14.88 14.62 5.17
CA ASP A 30 -14.81 13.52 6.15
C ASP A 30 -14.00 12.33 5.62
N LEU A 31 -12.83 12.61 5.03
CA LEU A 31 -11.93 11.61 4.50
C LEU A 31 -10.50 11.99 4.82
N VAL A 32 -9.82 11.14 5.56
CA VAL A 32 -8.38 11.26 5.81
C VAL A 32 -7.62 10.69 4.60
N VAL A 33 -6.79 11.51 3.96
CA VAL A 33 -5.85 11.03 2.94
C VAL A 33 -4.48 10.88 3.58
N ILE A 34 -3.94 9.67 3.52
CA ILE A 34 -2.58 9.35 3.95
C ILE A 34 -1.68 9.52 2.73
N PRO A 35 -0.81 10.54 2.70
CA PRO A 35 0.12 10.70 1.59
C PRO A 35 1.19 9.62 1.63
N GLY A 36 1.46 8.99 0.51
CA GLY A 36 2.45 7.94 0.40
C GLY A 36 2.98 7.78 -1.01
N GLU A 37 3.88 6.83 -1.16
CA GLU A 37 4.50 6.48 -2.43
C GLU A 37 4.85 5.00 -2.43
N GLU A 38 4.54 4.29 -3.52
CA GLU A 38 5.03 2.93 -3.75
C GLU A 38 6.32 3.00 -4.54
N VAL A 39 7.44 2.76 -3.86
CA VAL A 39 8.79 2.89 -4.41
C VAL A 39 9.25 1.54 -4.94
N LYS A 40 9.55 1.49 -6.24
CA LYS A 40 10.27 0.36 -6.83
C LYS A 40 11.74 0.50 -6.52
N THR A 41 12.26 -0.40 -5.68
CA THR A 41 13.68 -0.39 -5.30
C THR A 41 14.57 -0.82 -6.47
N ALA A 42 15.84 -0.48 -6.42
CA ALA A 42 16.79 -0.83 -7.47
C ALA A 42 17.11 -2.33 -7.53
N ASP A 43 16.90 -3.05 -6.44
CA ASP A 43 17.40 -4.41 -6.25
C ASP A 43 16.34 -5.44 -5.83
N GLN A 44 15.31 -5.06 -5.00
CA GLN A 44 14.55 -6.03 -4.21
C GLN A 44 13.07 -5.66 -4.04
N GLY A 45 12.31 -5.61 -5.14
CA GLY A 45 10.86 -5.45 -5.06
C GLY A 45 10.41 -4.02 -4.77
N GLU A 46 9.28 -3.89 -4.11
CA GLU A 46 8.61 -2.62 -3.85
C GLU A 46 8.42 -2.38 -2.35
N VAL A 47 8.48 -1.11 -1.94
CA VAL A 47 8.25 -0.65 -0.56
C VAL A 47 7.34 0.56 -0.62
N ILE A 48 6.29 0.59 0.20
CA ILE A 48 5.44 1.78 0.35
C ILE A 48 5.88 2.58 1.57
N GLY A 49 6.11 3.87 1.36
CA GLY A 49 6.17 4.86 2.44
C GLY A 49 4.81 5.48 2.65
N LEU A 50 4.32 5.51 3.89
CA LEU A 50 3.09 6.22 4.27
C LEU A 50 3.42 7.42 5.17
N PHE A 51 2.55 8.42 5.18
CA PHE A 51 2.74 9.68 5.92
C PHE A 51 4.00 10.45 5.46
N LEU A 52 4.31 10.37 4.18
CA LEU A 52 5.43 11.10 3.59
C LEU A 52 5.11 12.58 3.44
N SER A 53 6.15 13.41 3.48
CA SER A 53 6.10 14.86 3.20
C SER A 53 6.65 15.20 1.82
N GLU A 54 7.51 14.34 1.26
CA GLU A 54 8.17 14.53 -0.03
C GLU A 54 8.46 13.20 -0.74
N GLU A 55 8.74 13.28 -2.03
CA GLU A 55 9.05 12.14 -2.90
C GLU A 55 10.32 11.42 -2.44
N ILE A 56 10.30 10.09 -2.45
CA ILE A 56 11.48 9.26 -2.20
C ILE A 56 12.34 9.22 -3.46
N PRO A 57 13.66 9.47 -3.37
CA PRO A 57 14.54 9.41 -4.53
C PRO A 57 14.51 8.04 -5.21
N ARG A 58 14.49 8.06 -6.55
CA ARG A 58 14.51 6.83 -7.36
C ARG A 58 15.87 6.16 -7.34
N GLY A 59 15.90 4.86 -7.57
CA GLY A 59 17.13 4.09 -7.74
C GLY A 59 17.82 3.71 -6.44
N LEU A 60 17.15 3.88 -5.31
CA LEU A 60 17.61 3.41 -4.02
C LEU A 60 17.46 1.88 -3.90
N SER A 61 18.38 1.25 -3.20
CA SER A 61 18.24 -0.14 -2.75
C SER A 61 17.08 -0.27 -1.75
N PHE A 62 16.67 -1.49 -1.44
CA PHE A 62 15.63 -1.76 -0.44
C PHE A 62 15.94 -1.07 0.91
N GLY A 63 17.16 -1.25 1.42
CA GLY A 63 17.58 -0.64 2.69
C GLY A 63 17.58 0.89 2.64
N GLU A 64 18.15 1.49 1.60
CA GLU A 64 18.17 2.95 1.43
C GLU A 64 16.77 3.53 1.30
N THR A 65 15.84 2.81 0.64
CA THR A 65 14.43 3.21 0.55
C THR A 65 13.76 3.23 1.94
N VAL A 66 13.99 2.18 2.74
CA VAL A 66 13.51 2.12 4.12
C VAL A 66 14.06 3.28 4.96
N ASP A 67 15.36 3.56 4.84
CA ASP A 67 16.00 4.67 5.57
C ASP A 67 15.45 6.04 5.14
N ALA A 68 15.19 6.24 3.84
CA ALA A 68 14.62 7.48 3.31
C ALA A 68 13.17 7.71 3.80
N ILE A 69 12.35 6.64 3.88
CA ILE A 69 10.99 6.71 4.46
C ILE A 69 11.07 7.11 5.94
N ARG A 70 11.94 6.47 6.70
CA ARG A 70 12.10 6.74 8.14
C ARG A 70 12.66 8.13 8.41
N ALA A 71 13.52 8.64 7.56
CA ALA A 71 14.05 10.01 7.68
C ALA A 71 12.96 11.09 7.65
N GLN A 72 11.82 10.80 7.01
CA GLN A 72 10.63 11.65 7.00
C GLN A 72 9.66 11.39 8.16
N GLY A 73 9.96 10.47 9.08
CA GLY A 73 8.99 9.98 10.09
C GLY A 73 7.88 9.13 9.49
N GLY A 74 8.06 8.64 8.27
CA GLY A 74 7.11 7.80 7.56
C GLY A 74 7.05 6.37 8.08
N ILE A 75 5.96 5.67 7.73
CA ILE A 75 5.73 4.26 8.04
C ILE A 75 6.20 3.41 6.85
N VAL A 76 6.99 2.40 7.12
CA VAL A 76 7.45 1.40 6.14
C VAL A 76 6.40 0.30 6.01
N TYR A 77 5.73 0.26 4.88
CA TYR A 77 4.71 -0.73 4.55
C TYR A 77 5.21 -1.63 3.42
N LEU A 78 5.19 -2.94 3.62
CA LEU A 78 5.63 -3.91 2.61
C LEU A 78 4.41 -4.45 1.85
N PRO A 79 4.21 -4.03 0.58
CA PRO A 79 3.08 -4.46 -0.23
C PRO A 79 3.29 -5.86 -0.77
N HIS A 80 2.21 -6.61 -1.00
CA HIS A 80 2.13 -7.92 -1.69
C HIS A 80 3.43 -8.77 -1.64
N PRO A 81 3.99 -9.05 -0.44
CA PRO A 81 5.37 -9.51 -0.25
C PRO A 81 5.70 -10.88 -0.84
N PHE A 82 4.71 -11.65 -1.26
CA PHE A 82 4.86 -12.98 -1.86
C PHE A 82 4.27 -13.10 -3.26
N ASP A 83 3.88 -12.00 -3.90
CA ASP A 83 3.41 -12.02 -5.29
C ASP A 83 4.55 -12.26 -6.28
N ARG A 84 4.78 -13.51 -6.63
CA ARG A 84 5.85 -13.94 -7.54
C ARG A 84 5.64 -13.53 -9.01
N LEU A 85 4.54 -12.87 -9.33
CA LEU A 85 4.31 -12.23 -10.63
C LEU A 85 4.92 -10.82 -10.69
N HIS A 86 5.29 -10.27 -9.54
CA HIS A 86 6.00 -9.00 -9.38
C HIS A 86 7.39 -9.24 -8.78
N ALA A 87 8.20 -8.20 -8.76
CA ALA A 87 9.46 -8.23 -8.03
C ALA A 87 9.15 -8.22 -6.52
N ILE A 88 9.65 -9.21 -5.80
CA ILE A 88 9.53 -9.32 -4.35
C ILE A 88 10.92 -9.38 -3.72
N PRO A 89 11.08 -8.99 -2.46
CA PRO A 89 12.37 -9.10 -1.78
C PRO A 89 12.76 -10.57 -1.63
N GLU A 90 14.04 -10.85 -1.85
CA GLU A 90 14.61 -12.18 -1.53
C GLU A 90 14.47 -12.48 -0.03
N PRO A 91 14.33 -13.76 0.35
CA PRO A 91 14.17 -14.14 1.76
C PRO A 91 15.25 -13.57 2.68
N ALA A 92 16.50 -13.50 2.22
CA ALA A 92 17.59 -12.93 3.00
C ALA A 92 17.42 -11.42 3.24
N THR A 93 16.98 -10.67 2.24
CA THR A 93 16.71 -9.23 2.34
C THR A 93 15.50 -8.99 3.22
N LEU A 94 14.41 -9.75 3.02
CA LEU A 94 13.22 -9.66 3.86
C LEU A 94 13.58 -9.88 5.34
N HIS A 95 14.29 -10.95 5.67
CA HIS A 95 14.68 -11.22 7.05
C HIS A 95 15.62 -10.16 7.64
N ARG A 96 16.54 -9.63 6.84
CA ARG A 96 17.48 -8.56 7.28
C ARG A 96 16.74 -7.29 7.69
N HIS A 97 15.71 -6.91 6.94
CA HIS A 97 14.98 -5.66 7.14
C HIS A 97 13.64 -5.82 7.87
N LEU A 98 13.30 -7.05 8.30
CA LEU A 98 11.99 -7.35 8.88
C LEU A 98 11.66 -6.47 10.10
N ALA A 99 12.65 -6.18 10.94
CA ALA A 99 12.49 -5.30 12.11
C ALA A 99 12.27 -3.81 11.74
N GLN A 100 12.53 -3.44 10.50
CA GLN A 100 12.33 -2.08 9.99
C GLN A 100 11.02 -1.93 9.22
N VAL A 101 10.31 -3.03 8.94
CA VAL A 101 8.98 -3.04 8.32
C VAL A 101 7.94 -2.84 9.41
N ASP A 102 7.22 -1.73 9.36
CA ASP A 102 6.18 -1.39 10.35
C ASP A 102 4.86 -2.12 10.06
N VAL A 103 4.53 -2.32 8.79
CA VAL A 103 3.30 -2.97 8.33
C VAL A 103 3.59 -3.97 7.22
N PHE A 104 3.03 -5.15 7.36
CA PHE A 104 3.14 -6.25 6.41
C PHE A 104 1.79 -6.50 5.74
N GLU A 105 1.70 -6.38 4.41
CA GLU A 105 0.44 -6.60 3.71
C GLU A 105 0.08 -8.09 3.68
N VAL A 106 -1.05 -8.44 4.29
CA VAL A 106 -1.55 -9.82 4.35
C VAL A 106 -2.74 -10.06 3.42
N TYR A 107 -3.27 -9.01 2.83
CA TYR A 107 -4.31 -9.09 1.82
C TYR A 107 -4.19 -7.94 0.83
N ASN A 108 -3.91 -8.29 -0.42
CA ASN A 108 -3.99 -7.40 -1.56
C ASN A 108 -5.10 -7.92 -2.48
N ALA A 109 -6.10 -7.07 -2.75
CA ALA A 109 -7.30 -7.47 -3.49
C ALA A 109 -7.05 -7.65 -5.00
N ARG A 110 -5.87 -7.28 -5.49
CA ARG A 110 -5.50 -7.35 -6.90
C ARG A 110 -4.67 -8.59 -7.26
N LEU A 111 -4.25 -9.38 -6.26
CA LEU A 111 -3.47 -10.58 -6.51
C LEU A 111 -4.27 -11.61 -7.32
N LEU A 112 -3.63 -12.18 -8.34
CA LEU A 112 -4.23 -13.22 -9.17
C LEU A 112 -4.43 -14.54 -8.40
N PHE A 113 -3.50 -14.86 -7.50
CA PHE A 113 -3.50 -16.09 -6.72
C PHE A 113 -3.68 -15.79 -5.23
N GLU A 114 -4.81 -16.20 -4.66
CA GLU A 114 -5.09 -16.04 -3.23
C GLU A 114 -4.04 -16.72 -2.35
N ALA A 115 -3.36 -17.74 -2.86
CA ALA A 115 -2.28 -18.43 -2.14
C ALA A 115 -1.15 -17.48 -1.69
N TYR A 116 -0.91 -16.38 -2.37
CA TYR A 116 0.08 -15.37 -1.98
C TYR A 116 -0.38 -14.57 -0.76
N ASN A 117 -1.66 -14.21 -0.69
CA ASN A 117 -2.28 -13.61 0.50
C ASN A 117 -2.20 -14.57 1.70
N ASP A 118 -2.49 -15.86 1.48
CA ASP A 118 -2.42 -16.87 2.53
C ASP A 118 -0.98 -17.08 3.03
N GLU A 119 0.01 -17.02 2.14
CA GLU A 119 1.44 -17.08 2.49
C GLU A 119 1.83 -15.86 3.35
N ALA A 120 1.43 -14.65 2.94
CA ALA A 120 1.66 -13.42 3.67
C ALA A 120 1.03 -13.45 5.07
N LEU A 121 -0.20 -13.91 5.18
CA LEU A 121 -0.90 -14.03 6.47
C LEU A 121 -0.21 -15.03 7.41
N ARG A 122 0.22 -16.19 6.89
CA ARG A 122 0.97 -17.18 7.69
C ARG A 122 2.30 -16.62 8.16
N PHE A 123 3.02 -15.91 7.29
CA PHE A 123 4.28 -15.29 7.63
C PHE A 123 4.11 -14.20 8.70
N ALA A 124 3.16 -13.28 8.50
CA ALA A 124 2.89 -12.22 9.47
C ALA A 124 2.53 -12.77 10.85
N ARG A 125 1.72 -13.81 10.92
CA ARG A 125 1.37 -14.49 12.20
C ARG A 125 2.58 -15.16 12.84
N LYS A 126 3.44 -15.81 12.05
CA LYS A 126 4.65 -16.49 12.57
C LYS A 126 5.62 -15.50 13.22
N TYR A 127 5.73 -14.31 12.69
CA TYR A 127 6.69 -13.29 13.14
C TYR A 127 6.03 -12.15 13.94
N ASP A 128 4.75 -12.29 14.30
CA ASP A 128 3.96 -11.30 15.07
C ASP A 128 4.02 -9.89 14.46
N LEU A 129 3.86 -9.79 13.14
CA LEU A 129 3.94 -8.54 12.41
C LEU A 129 2.60 -7.78 12.43
N THR A 130 2.64 -6.46 12.42
CA THR A 130 1.45 -5.63 12.21
C THR A 130 0.92 -5.84 10.80
N MET A 131 -0.35 -6.26 10.68
CA MET A 131 -0.95 -6.67 9.42
C MET A 131 -1.70 -5.51 8.75
N GLY A 132 -1.42 -5.31 7.46
CA GLY A 132 -2.13 -4.38 6.60
C GLY A 132 -2.93 -5.07 5.51
N ALA A 133 -3.77 -4.31 4.81
CA ALA A 133 -4.45 -4.75 3.60
C ALA A 133 -4.67 -3.58 2.65
N GLY A 134 -4.60 -3.86 1.36
CA GLY A 134 -4.78 -2.88 0.31
C GLY A 134 -5.67 -3.35 -0.84
N SER A 135 -6.24 -2.40 -1.54
CA SER A 135 -6.99 -2.66 -2.78
C SER A 135 -6.07 -2.71 -4.00
N ASP A 136 -4.90 -2.06 -3.93
CA ASP A 136 -3.98 -1.85 -5.04
C ASP A 136 -4.75 -1.36 -6.30
N ALA A 137 -5.63 -0.36 -6.07
CA ALA A 137 -6.63 0.08 -7.03
C ALA A 137 -6.01 0.96 -8.10
N HIS A 138 -6.06 0.53 -9.35
CA HIS A 138 -5.66 1.31 -10.53
C HIS A 138 -6.87 1.91 -11.27
N VAL A 139 -8.07 1.70 -10.77
CA VAL A 139 -9.34 2.28 -11.22
C VAL A 139 -10.26 2.50 -10.03
N LEU A 140 -11.16 3.49 -10.12
CA LEU A 140 -12.06 3.84 -9.01
C LEU A 140 -12.86 2.65 -8.47
N GLN A 141 -13.28 1.74 -9.36
CA GLN A 141 -14.05 0.55 -8.98
C GLN A 141 -13.25 -0.47 -8.17
N GLY A 142 -11.92 -0.35 -8.14
CA GLY A 142 -11.04 -1.16 -7.29
C GLY A 142 -10.93 -0.65 -5.86
N VAL A 143 -11.23 0.63 -5.62
CA VAL A 143 -11.11 1.24 -4.29
C VAL A 143 -12.04 0.54 -3.29
N GLY A 144 -11.50 0.23 -2.09
CA GLY A 144 -12.25 -0.43 -1.01
C GLY A 144 -12.43 -1.94 -1.16
N THR A 145 -11.87 -2.58 -2.20
CA THR A 145 -11.91 -4.04 -2.38
C THR A 145 -11.02 -4.78 -1.39
N GLY A 146 -9.93 -4.15 -0.94
CA GLY A 146 -9.10 -4.54 0.20
C GLY A 146 -9.00 -3.35 1.14
N ALA A 147 -9.31 -3.54 2.41
CA ALA A 147 -9.29 -2.49 3.43
C ALA A 147 -9.08 -3.06 4.82
N VAL A 148 -8.90 -2.21 5.80
CA VAL A 148 -8.88 -2.56 7.21
C VAL A 148 -9.97 -1.79 7.95
N ARG A 149 -10.63 -2.44 8.91
CA ARG A 149 -11.49 -1.77 9.88
C ARG A 149 -10.69 -1.57 11.16
N MET A 150 -10.50 -0.32 11.51
CA MET A 150 -9.68 0.09 12.66
C MET A 150 -10.31 1.31 13.35
N ARG A 151 -9.80 1.66 14.52
CA ARG A 151 -10.20 2.91 15.20
C ARG A 151 -9.70 4.12 14.41
N ALA A 152 -10.36 5.26 14.56
CA ALA A 152 -9.86 6.53 14.06
C ALA A 152 -8.47 6.82 14.63
N PHE A 153 -7.67 7.57 13.89
CA PHE A 153 -6.28 7.89 14.24
C PHE A 153 -5.95 9.33 13.81
N ASP A 154 -5.01 9.91 14.49
CA ASP A 154 -4.37 11.18 14.12
C ASP A 154 -2.85 10.95 14.03
N GLY A 155 -2.35 10.97 12.80
CA GLY A 155 -0.94 10.76 12.50
C GLY A 155 -0.44 9.29 12.53
N PRO A 156 0.87 9.09 12.28
CA PRO A 156 1.48 7.78 12.07
C PRO A 156 1.46 6.88 13.31
N ASP A 157 1.70 7.41 14.49
CA ASP A 157 1.79 6.60 15.72
C ASP A 157 0.43 6.00 16.10
N GLU A 158 -0.64 6.81 16.05
CA GLU A 158 -1.99 6.32 16.31
C GLU A 158 -2.49 5.40 15.21
N PHE A 159 -2.10 5.63 13.95
CA PHE A 159 -2.36 4.72 12.84
C PHE A 159 -1.79 3.32 13.14
N LEU A 160 -0.51 3.21 13.49
CA LEU A 160 0.11 1.93 13.83
C LEU A 160 -0.55 1.28 15.05
N ALA A 161 -0.83 2.05 16.11
CA ALA A 161 -1.50 1.56 17.31
C ALA A 161 -2.92 1.01 16.98
N SER A 162 -3.66 1.69 16.11
CA SER A 162 -4.99 1.27 15.67
C SER A 162 -4.92 0.05 14.75
N LEU A 163 -3.92 -0.01 13.88
CA LEU A 163 -3.74 -1.09 12.91
C LEU A 163 -3.45 -2.44 13.58
N ARG A 164 -2.73 -2.45 14.71
CA ARG A 164 -2.46 -3.68 15.49
C ARG A 164 -3.71 -4.44 15.94
N THR A 165 -4.83 -3.75 16.07
CA THR A 165 -6.12 -4.34 16.46
C THR A 165 -7.14 -4.31 15.34
N ALA A 166 -6.72 -4.01 14.12
CA ALA A 166 -7.57 -3.90 12.96
C ALA A 166 -8.08 -5.25 12.45
N HIS A 167 -9.18 -5.21 11.74
CA HIS A 167 -9.74 -6.35 11.02
C HIS A 167 -9.62 -6.16 9.52
N VAL A 168 -9.01 -7.09 8.83
CA VAL A 168 -8.92 -7.10 7.36
C VAL A 168 -10.31 -7.31 6.77
N LEU A 169 -10.71 -6.42 5.88
CA LEU A 169 -11.93 -6.47 5.10
C LEU A 169 -11.62 -6.89 3.67
N ARG A 170 -12.21 -7.98 3.23
CA ARG A 170 -12.05 -8.54 1.89
C ARG A 170 -13.36 -8.36 1.12
N ARG A 171 -13.32 -7.57 0.04
CA ARG A 171 -14.47 -7.31 -0.84
C ARG A 171 -14.04 -7.53 -2.29
N PRO A 172 -13.62 -8.74 -2.68
CA PRO A 172 -13.03 -8.98 -3.99
C PRO A 172 -13.99 -8.65 -5.12
N ARG A 173 -13.47 -8.03 -6.17
CA ARG A 173 -14.15 -7.83 -7.45
C ARG A 173 -13.42 -8.64 -8.54
N SER A 174 -14.12 -8.94 -9.62
CA SER A 174 -13.50 -9.65 -10.75
C SER A 174 -12.30 -8.88 -11.29
N LEU A 175 -11.13 -9.52 -11.29
CA LEU A 175 -9.90 -8.94 -11.82
C LEU A 175 -10.00 -8.64 -13.31
N LEU A 176 -10.69 -9.51 -14.09
CA LEU A 176 -10.95 -9.28 -15.52
C LEU A 176 -11.80 -8.02 -15.74
N TYR A 177 -12.81 -7.81 -14.90
CA TYR A 177 -13.62 -6.59 -14.95
C TYR A 177 -12.77 -5.34 -14.65
N LEU A 178 -12.00 -5.33 -13.57
CA LEU A 178 -11.13 -4.20 -13.21
C LEU A 178 -10.08 -3.93 -14.28
N GLN A 179 -9.50 -4.99 -14.85
CA GLN A 179 -8.52 -4.87 -15.93
C GLN A 179 -9.14 -4.29 -17.22
N SER A 180 -10.36 -4.68 -17.56
CA SER A 180 -11.07 -4.13 -18.71
C SER A 180 -11.33 -2.62 -18.57
N LEU A 181 -11.68 -2.17 -17.35
CA LEU A 181 -11.84 -0.75 -17.04
C LEU A 181 -10.53 0.03 -17.14
N LYS A 182 -9.41 -0.54 -16.66
CA LYS A 182 -8.08 0.05 -16.79
C LYS A 182 -7.71 0.26 -18.27
N TRP A 183 -7.90 -0.76 -19.11
CA TRP A 183 -7.64 -0.64 -20.54
C TRP A 183 -8.54 0.41 -21.22
N ALA A 184 -9.82 0.48 -20.85
CA ALA A 184 -10.74 1.49 -21.39
C ALA A 184 -10.32 2.91 -20.97
N ALA A 185 -9.86 3.14 -19.74
CA ALA A 185 -9.33 4.42 -19.28
C ALA A 185 -8.09 4.83 -20.06
N GLN A 186 -7.10 3.93 -20.18
CA GLN A 186 -5.86 4.18 -20.93
C GLN A 186 -6.11 4.47 -22.43
N ALA A 187 -7.09 3.79 -23.03
CA ALA A 187 -7.46 4.04 -24.43
C ALA A 187 -8.03 5.46 -24.62
N LYS A 188 -8.84 5.96 -23.65
CA LYS A 188 -9.38 7.34 -23.68
C LYS A 188 -8.30 8.41 -23.53
N GLU A 189 -7.27 8.16 -22.72
CA GLU A 189 -6.16 9.09 -22.52
C GLU A 189 -5.28 9.23 -23.76
N ARG A 190 -5.10 8.14 -24.52
CA ARG A 190 -4.32 8.14 -25.78
C ARG A 190 -5.01 8.86 -26.94
N VAL A 191 -6.32 9.11 -26.87
CA VAL A 191 -7.13 9.76 -27.92
C VAL A 191 -7.34 11.26 -27.65
N ARG A 192 -6.93 11.74 -26.47
CA ARG A 192 -6.91 13.16 -26.09
C ARG A 192 -5.57 13.79 -26.34
#